data_d9f2cea4776de393ddbdbc1a373ebf93
#
_entry.id   d9f2cea4776de393ddbdbc1a373ebf93
#
_cell.length_a   1.000
_cell.length_b   1.000
_cell.length_c   1.000
_cell.angle_alpha   90.00
_cell.angle_beta   90.00
_cell.angle_gamma   90.00
#
_symmetry.space_group_name_H-M   'P 1'
#
loop_
_entity.id
_entity.type
_entity.pdbx_description
1 polymer ?
#
loop_
_entity_poly.entity_id
_entity_poly.type
_entity_poly.pdbx_seq_one_letter_code
_entity_poly.pdbx_strand_id
1 'polypeptide(L)'
;MARTIQPRRRFSSMTGFAKPRYAQNVQALILLDMMGYTKLELGRDTMSSRWLQNIIWQTGRELGYTKIFVDRPEGVGGDDHEPFLRAGIDSVDLIQLNDYSYWHTPEDTLDKISAQSMKIVGETVLASLPRIAAHPSAGTRPSASQ
;
A
#
# COMPACT_ATOMS: atom_id res chain seq x y z
N MET A 1 -16.18 15.89 46.64
CA MET A 1 -16.86 15.27 45.50
C MET A 1 -15.82 14.67 44.54
N ALA A 2 -15.63 13.38 44.59
CA ALA A 2 -14.67 12.67 43.75
C ALA A 2 -15.32 12.33 42.42
N ARG A 3 -14.72 12.77 41.31
CA ARG A 3 -15.13 12.35 39.93
C ARG A 3 -14.63 10.94 39.68
N THR A 4 -15.55 10.00 39.58
CA THR A 4 -15.28 8.63 39.12
C THR A 4 -14.83 8.64 37.68
N ILE A 5 -13.57 8.25 37.43
CA ILE A 5 -13.03 8.03 36.09
C ILE A 5 -13.60 6.70 35.60
N GLN A 6 -14.46 6.75 34.61
CA GLN A 6 -14.95 5.53 33.91
C GLN A 6 -13.79 4.85 33.18
N PRO A 7 -13.64 3.53 33.26
CA PRO A 7 -12.61 2.80 32.53
C PRO A 7 -12.90 2.87 31.03
N ARG A 8 -11.88 3.24 30.26
CA ARG A 8 -11.90 3.19 28.79
C ARG A 8 -12.34 1.80 28.35
N ARG A 9 -13.41 1.72 27.56
CA ARG A 9 -13.85 0.48 26.92
C ARG A 9 -12.65 -0.11 26.14
N ARG A 10 -12.21 -1.28 26.54
CA ARG A 10 -11.31 -2.10 25.73
C ARG A 10 -12.00 -2.33 24.40
N PHE A 11 -11.37 -1.94 23.30
CA PHE A 11 -11.72 -2.40 21.97
C PHE A 11 -11.52 -3.91 21.98
N SER A 12 -12.62 -4.63 22.16
CA SER A 12 -12.67 -6.08 21.98
C SER A 12 -12.28 -6.37 20.54
N SER A 13 -11.36 -7.30 20.35
CA SER A 13 -10.91 -7.80 19.05
C SER A 13 -12.10 -8.03 18.13
N MET A 14 -12.24 -7.20 17.10
CA MET A 14 -13.23 -7.42 16.04
C MET A 14 -12.71 -8.52 15.11
N THR A 15 -12.72 -9.75 15.60
CA THR A 15 -12.60 -10.93 14.76
C THR A 15 -13.91 -11.10 14.00
N GLY A 16 -13.86 -10.95 12.67
CA GLY A 16 -14.94 -11.39 11.80
C GLY A 16 -15.75 -10.31 11.08
N PHE A 17 -15.11 -9.35 10.42
CA PHE A 17 -15.80 -8.67 9.32
C PHE A 17 -15.88 -9.65 8.13
N ALA A 18 -17.08 -10.18 7.89
CA ALA A 18 -17.36 -10.83 6.60
C ALA A 18 -17.05 -9.82 5.49
N LYS A 19 -16.23 -10.24 4.50
CA LYS A 19 -15.95 -9.40 3.33
C LYS A 19 -17.28 -8.87 2.77
N PRO A 20 -17.45 -7.55 2.59
CA PRO A 20 -18.62 -7.02 1.90
C PRO A 20 -18.79 -7.74 0.57
N ARG A 21 -20.02 -7.93 0.10
CA ARG A 21 -20.28 -8.68 -1.14
C ARG A 21 -19.45 -8.19 -2.33
N TYR A 22 -19.25 -6.88 -2.46
CA TYR A 22 -18.43 -6.30 -3.51
C TYR A 22 -16.94 -6.65 -3.37
N ALA A 23 -16.45 -6.86 -2.16
CA ALA A 23 -15.06 -7.21 -1.90
C ALA A 23 -14.72 -8.68 -2.20
N GLN A 24 -15.75 -9.54 -2.41
CA GLN A 24 -15.52 -10.95 -2.73
C GLN A 24 -14.84 -11.15 -4.10
N ASN A 25 -15.03 -10.20 -5.01
CA ASN A 25 -14.45 -10.23 -6.35
C ASN A 25 -13.16 -9.38 -6.48
N VAL A 26 -12.73 -8.73 -5.40
CA VAL A 26 -11.46 -7.97 -5.40
C VAL A 26 -10.32 -8.94 -5.16
N GLN A 27 -9.42 -9.05 -6.14
CA GLN A 27 -8.24 -9.91 -6.05
C GLN A 27 -7.13 -9.24 -5.24
N ALA A 28 -6.90 -7.96 -5.48
CA ALA A 28 -5.89 -7.16 -4.81
C ALA A 28 -6.26 -5.67 -4.86
N LEU A 29 -5.69 -4.88 -3.95
CA LEU A 29 -5.75 -3.43 -3.97
C LEU A 29 -4.34 -2.89 -4.21
N ILE A 30 -4.23 -1.88 -5.07
CA ILE A 30 -3.00 -1.11 -5.26
C ILE A 30 -3.33 0.33 -4.94
N LEU A 31 -2.79 0.84 -3.83
CA LEU A 31 -2.86 2.24 -3.45
C LEU A 31 -1.68 2.98 -4.11
N LEU A 32 -1.96 4.13 -4.67
CA LEU A 32 -0.97 5.05 -5.25
C LEU A 32 -1.05 6.35 -4.47
N ASP A 33 -0.15 6.53 -3.51
CA ASP A 33 -0.09 7.72 -2.69
C ASP A 33 1.29 8.38 -2.74
N MET A 34 1.31 9.71 -2.74
CA MET A 34 2.53 10.54 -2.73
C MET A 34 3.61 10.09 -3.74
N MET A 35 3.22 9.47 -4.85
CA MET A 35 4.11 8.86 -5.84
C MET A 35 4.59 9.82 -6.94
N GLY A 36 4.31 11.12 -6.78
CA GLY A 36 4.60 12.14 -7.78
C GLY A 36 5.88 12.95 -7.54
N TYR A 37 6.65 12.70 -6.49
CA TYR A 37 7.81 13.50 -6.15
C TYR A 37 8.88 13.53 -7.25
N THR A 38 9.48 14.72 -7.50
CA THR A 38 10.52 14.91 -8.53
C THR A 38 11.77 14.04 -8.30
N LYS A 39 12.03 13.65 -7.05
CA LYS A 39 13.12 12.72 -6.66
C LYS A 39 12.51 11.41 -6.17
N LEU A 40 11.66 10.80 -7.00
CA LEU A 40 10.93 9.60 -6.65
C LEU A 40 11.86 8.43 -6.30
N GLU A 41 11.64 7.85 -5.13
CA GLU A 41 12.24 6.61 -4.66
C GLU A 41 11.25 5.87 -3.76
N LEU A 42 10.72 4.75 -4.25
CA LEU A 42 9.73 3.95 -3.54
C LEU A 42 10.41 2.84 -2.75
N GLY A 43 10.31 2.91 -1.42
CA GLY A 43 10.63 1.83 -0.51
C GLY A 43 9.47 0.83 -0.41
N ARG A 44 9.69 -0.30 0.25
CA ARG A 44 8.67 -1.31 0.48
C ARG A 44 7.91 -1.00 1.76
N ASP A 45 6.65 -0.61 1.64
CA ASP A 45 5.79 -0.46 2.82
C ASP A 45 5.72 -1.78 3.61
N THR A 46 5.90 -1.66 4.92
CA THR A 46 6.04 -2.81 5.82
C THR A 46 4.72 -3.56 6.08
N MET A 47 3.57 -2.92 5.83
CA MET A 47 2.24 -3.52 6.00
C MET A 47 1.74 -4.20 4.72
N SER A 48 2.23 -3.80 3.58
CA SER A 48 1.81 -4.28 2.26
C SER A 48 2.03 -5.78 2.04
N SER A 49 1.15 -6.40 1.28
CA SER A 49 1.26 -7.81 0.87
C SER A 49 2.52 -8.05 0.06
N ARG A 50 3.43 -8.87 0.60
CA ARG A 50 4.78 -9.06 0.05
C ARG A 50 4.80 -9.58 -1.39
N TRP A 51 3.87 -10.46 -1.75
CA TRP A 51 3.81 -10.99 -3.11
C TRP A 51 3.45 -9.93 -4.15
N LEU A 52 2.56 -8.98 -3.80
CA LEU A 52 2.23 -7.83 -4.65
C LEU A 52 3.45 -6.94 -4.85
N GLN A 53 4.13 -6.59 -3.76
CA GLN A 53 5.37 -5.82 -3.84
C GLN A 53 6.41 -6.52 -4.71
N ASN A 54 6.59 -7.83 -4.56
CA ASN A 54 7.58 -8.56 -5.34
C ASN A 54 7.32 -8.48 -6.84
N ILE A 55 6.06 -8.64 -7.28
CA ILE A 55 5.69 -8.51 -8.69
C ILE A 55 5.96 -7.08 -9.18
N ILE A 56 5.50 -6.06 -8.46
CA ILE A 56 5.61 -4.67 -8.88
C ILE A 56 7.09 -4.23 -8.92
N TRP A 57 7.86 -4.53 -7.88
CA TRP A 57 9.30 -4.20 -7.84
C TRP A 57 10.11 -4.92 -8.91
N GLN A 58 9.80 -6.18 -9.16
CA GLN A 58 10.43 -6.92 -10.26
C GLN A 58 10.08 -6.28 -11.61
N THR A 59 8.83 -5.94 -11.84
CA THR A 59 8.39 -5.29 -13.08
C THR A 59 9.06 -3.92 -13.26
N GLY A 60 9.15 -3.11 -12.20
CA GLY A 60 9.84 -1.83 -12.24
C GLY A 60 11.33 -1.98 -12.61
N ARG A 61 11.99 -2.99 -12.07
CA ARG A 61 13.40 -3.29 -12.44
C ARG A 61 13.54 -3.74 -13.90
N GLU A 62 12.63 -4.56 -14.37
CA GLU A 62 12.62 -5.03 -15.78
C GLU A 62 12.37 -3.87 -16.76
N LEU A 63 11.61 -2.87 -16.37
CA LEU A 63 11.39 -1.63 -17.12
C LEU A 63 12.56 -0.63 -17.01
N GLY A 64 13.61 -0.95 -16.27
CA GLY A 64 14.79 -0.11 -16.10
C GLY A 64 14.72 0.89 -14.94
N TYR A 65 13.71 0.80 -14.08
CA TYR A 65 13.48 1.73 -12.96
C TYR A 65 14.06 1.26 -11.62
N THR A 66 15.19 0.55 -11.66
CA THR A 66 15.85 -0.03 -10.47
C THR A 66 16.17 1.00 -9.37
N LYS A 67 16.48 2.23 -9.77
CA LYS A 67 16.77 3.31 -8.82
C LYS A 67 15.53 3.88 -8.14
N ILE A 68 14.35 3.57 -8.66
CA ILE A 68 13.07 4.05 -8.13
C ILE A 68 12.44 3.00 -7.22
N PHE A 69 12.42 1.74 -7.65
CA PHE A 69 11.87 0.63 -6.86
C PHE A 69 12.98 -0.02 -6.03
N VAL A 70 13.23 0.54 -4.85
CA VAL A 70 14.34 0.11 -3.97
C VAL A 70 13.90 -0.88 -2.90
N ASP A 71 14.82 -1.74 -2.47
CA ASP A 71 14.56 -2.76 -1.45
C ASP A 71 14.90 -2.23 -0.03
N ARG A 72 14.37 -1.06 0.32
CA ARG A 72 14.43 -0.57 1.71
C ARG A 72 13.02 -0.54 2.31
N PRO A 73 12.88 -0.71 3.64
CA PRO A 73 11.59 -0.58 4.27
C PRO A 73 11.08 0.87 4.23
N GLU A 74 9.78 1.01 3.97
CA GLU A 74 9.03 2.25 4.10
C GLU A 74 8.03 2.08 5.24
N GLY A 75 8.16 2.84 6.31
CA GLY A 75 7.30 2.75 7.48
C GLY A 75 6.23 3.83 7.44
N VAL A 76 5.08 3.54 6.88
CA VAL A 76 3.97 4.51 6.77
C VAL A 76 3.13 4.57 8.04
N GLY A 77 3.12 3.49 8.84
CA GLY A 77 2.41 3.44 10.12
C GLY A 77 0.89 3.24 10.00
N GLY A 78 0.37 3.07 8.81
CA GLY A 78 -1.04 2.86 8.48
C GLY A 78 -1.53 3.88 7.46
N ASP A 79 -2.22 3.40 6.43
CA ASP A 79 -2.76 4.20 5.34
C ASP A 79 -4.04 3.56 4.79
N ASP A 80 -4.63 4.12 3.75
CA ASP A 80 -5.92 3.74 3.17
C ASP A 80 -5.97 2.29 2.66
N HIS A 81 -4.85 1.61 2.47
CA HIS A 81 -4.78 0.17 2.17
C HIS A 81 -5.02 -0.72 3.40
N GLU A 82 -4.81 -0.21 4.62
CA GLU A 82 -4.91 -0.99 5.87
C GLU A 82 -6.32 -1.58 6.10
N PRO A 83 -7.43 -0.85 5.91
CA PRO A 83 -8.77 -1.41 6.04
C PRO A 83 -9.02 -2.61 5.12
N PHE A 84 -8.42 -2.61 3.92
CA PHE A 84 -8.52 -3.72 2.97
C PHE A 84 -7.73 -4.94 3.44
N LEU A 85 -6.51 -4.73 3.95
CA LEU A 85 -5.72 -5.80 4.58
C LEU A 85 -6.48 -6.43 5.76
N ARG A 86 -7.09 -5.62 6.61
CA ARG A 86 -7.94 -6.10 7.73
C ARG A 86 -9.16 -6.89 7.25
N ALA A 87 -9.74 -6.48 6.13
CA ALA A 87 -10.83 -7.22 5.47
C ALA A 87 -10.32 -8.45 4.71
N GLY A 88 -9.00 -8.66 4.67
CA GLY A 88 -8.33 -9.77 4.02
C GLY A 88 -8.29 -9.68 2.52
N ILE A 89 -8.19 -8.51 2.02
CA ILE A 89 -7.84 -8.23 0.65
C ILE A 89 -6.35 -7.93 0.63
N ASP A 90 -5.59 -8.69 -0.16
CA ASP A 90 -4.18 -8.39 -0.36
C ASP A 90 -4.04 -6.99 -0.94
N SER A 91 -3.18 -6.18 -0.31
CA SER A 91 -3.06 -4.77 -0.67
C SER A 91 -1.60 -4.34 -0.69
N VAL A 92 -1.28 -3.39 -1.53
CA VAL A 92 0.03 -2.75 -1.59
C VAL A 92 -0.13 -1.24 -1.64
N ASP A 93 0.72 -0.56 -0.89
CA ASP A 93 0.87 0.88 -0.95
C ASP A 93 2.18 1.22 -1.69
N LEU A 94 2.06 2.03 -2.73
CA LEU A 94 3.16 2.62 -3.46
C LEU A 94 3.27 4.07 -3.05
N ILE A 95 4.06 4.33 -2.01
CA ILE A 95 4.17 5.63 -1.36
C ILE A 95 5.64 6.01 -1.18
N GLN A 96 5.93 7.30 -1.29
CA GLN A 96 7.19 7.89 -0.84
C GLN A 96 6.91 8.84 0.31
N LEU A 97 7.15 8.41 1.53
CA LEU A 97 7.05 9.23 2.74
C LEU A 97 8.42 9.58 3.31
N ASN A 98 9.33 8.58 3.36
CA ASN A 98 10.71 8.84 3.75
C ASN A 98 11.36 9.79 2.75
N ASP A 99 12.17 10.71 3.25
CA ASP A 99 12.87 11.73 2.47
C ASP A 99 11.97 12.78 1.77
N TYR A 100 10.65 12.78 2.04
CA TYR A 100 9.74 13.83 1.60
C TYR A 100 9.48 14.86 2.70
N SER A 101 10.42 15.80 2.87
CA SER A 101 10.38 16.80 3.95
C SER A 101 9.28 17.87 3.83
N TYR A 102 8.56 17.91 2.70
CA TYR A 102 7.51 18.89 2.44
C TYR A 102 6.13 18.45 2.93
N TRP A 103 5.98 17.18 3.31
CA TRP A 103 4.71 16.61 3.74
C TRP A 103 4.07 17.42 4.88
N HIS A 104 2.80 17.81 4.68
CA HIS A 104 2.02 18.63 5.60
C HIS A 104 2.64 20.01 5.88
N THR A 105 3.38 20.59 4.95
CA THR A 105 3.92 21.95 5.02
C THR A 105 3.38 22.83 3.91
N PRO A 106 3.43 24.17 4.06
CA PRO A 106 3.07 25.11 2.97
C PRO A 106 3.98 25.02 1.75
N GLU A 107 5.15 24.40 1.88
CA GLU A 107 6.11 24.18 0.79
C GLU A 107 5.77 22.98 -0.06
N ASP A 108 4.76 22.19 0.29
CA ASP A 108 4.22 21.08 -0.52
C ASP A 108 3.40 21.66 -1.70
N THR A 109 4.09 21.99 -2.75
CA THR A 109 3.58 22.73 -3.90
C THR A 109 3.85 21.99 -5.21
N LEU A 110 3.18 22.38 -6.30
CA LEU A 110 3.22 21.69 -7.59
C LEU A 110 4.62 21.54 -8.20
N ASP A 111 5.57 22.40 -7.84
CA ASP A 111 6.97 22.29 -8.29
C ASP A 111 7.70 21.07 -7.71
N LYS A 112 7.14 20.42 -6.68
CA LYS A 112 7.65 19.17 -6.12
C LYS A 112 7.20 17.95 -6.91
N ILE A 113 6.21 18.10 -7.80
CA ILE A 113 5.56 17.01 -8.53
C ILE A 113 6.15 16.90 -9.95
N SER A 114 6.35 15.69 -10.41
CA SER A 114 6.85 15.35 -11.73
C SER A 114 5.88 14.43 -12.47
N ALA A 115 5.44 14.84 -13.65
CA ALA A 115 4.67 13.97 -14.55
C ALA A 115 5.46 12.71 -14.93
N GLN A 116 6.78 12.79 -15.01
CA GLN A 116 7.64 11.64 -15.27
C GLN A 116 7.59 10.62 -14.13
N SER A 117 7.60 11.06 -12.88
CA SER A 117 7.47 10.17 -11.70
C SER A 117 6.13 9.44 -11.73
N MET A 118 5.04 10.15 -11.94
CA MET A 118 3.70 9.53 -12.06
C MET A 118 3.62 8.57 -13.25
N LYS A 119 4.23 8.90 -14.39
CA LYS A 119 4.31 8.03 -15.56
C LYS A 119 5.03 6.71 -15.22
N ILE A 120 6.18 6.77 -14.57
CA ILE A 120 6.97 5.58 -14.19
C ILE A 120 6.15 4.63 -13.31
N VAL A 121 5.47 5.17 -12.30
CA VAL A 121 4.61 4.36 -11.42
C VAL A 121 3.45 3.77 -12.20
N GLY A 122 2.74 4.60 -12.99
CA GLY A 122 1.61 4.13 -13.80
C GLY A 122 1.99 3.04 -14.78
N GLU A 123 3.08 3.19 -15.53
CA GLU A 123 3.59 2.17 -16.46
C GLU A 123 3.96 0.87 -15.74
N THR A 124 4.62 0.98 -14.59
CA THR A 124 5.00 -0.21 -13.80
C THR A 124 3.78 -0.95 -13.28
N VAL A 125 2.80 -0.23 -12.74
CA VAL A 125 1.56 -0.83 -12.25
C VAL A 125 0.81 -1.53 -13.39
N LEU A 126 0.58 -0.84 -14.51
CA LEU A 126 -0.11 -1.41 -15.67
C LEU A 126 0.60 -2.66 -16.20
N ALA A 127 1.92 -2.65 -16.32
CA ALA A 127 2.71 -3.80 -16.75
C ALA A 127 2.68 -4.96 -15.71
N SER A 128 2.40 -4.68 -14.46
CA SER A 128 2.31 -5.68 -13.39
C SER A 128 0.96 -6.41 -13.37
N LEU A 129 -0.12 -5.80 -13.87
CA LEU A 129 -1.49 -6.34 -13.75
C LEU A 129 -1.66 -7.77 -14.28
N PRO A 130 -1.12 -8.17 -15.43
CA PRO A 130 -1.26 -9.55 -15.91
C PRO A 130 -0.61 -10.56 -14.97
N ARG A 131 0.53 -10.23 -14.37
CA ARG A 131 1.23 -11.09 -13.41
C ARG A 131 0.47 -11.18 -12.09
N ILE A 132 -0.10 -10.07 -11.64
CA ILE A 132 -0.93 -10.01 -10.43
C ILE A 132 -2.18 -10.87 -10.63
N ALA A 133 -2.87 -10.72 -11.74
CA ALA A 133 -4.08 -11.49 -12.05
C ALA A 133 -3.82 -13.01 -12.15
N ALA A 134 -2.64 -13.40 -12.62
CA ALA A 134 -2.24 -14.81 -12.75
C ALA A 134 -1.68 -15.41 -11.44
N HIS A 135 -1.44 -14.60 -10.41
CA HIS A 135 -0.79 -15.08 -9.19
C HIS A 135 -1.75 -15.98 -8.37
N PRO A 136 -1.30 -17.16 -7.89
CA PRO A 136 -2.16 -18.09 -7.14
C PRO A 136 -2.78 -17.51 -5.86
N SER A 137 -2.14 -16.52 -5.25
CA SER A 137 -2.68 -15.82 -4.06
C SER A 137 -3.76 -14.80 -4.41
N ALA A 138 -3.92 -14.44 -5.71
CA ALA A 138 -4.95 -13.50 -6.12
C ALA A 138 -6.34 -14.10 -5.87
N GLY A 139 -7.04 -13.58 -4.86
CA GLY A 139 -8.40 -14.03 -4.52
C GLY A 139 -8.51 -15.32 -3.72
N THR A 140 -7.42 -16.04 -3.46
CA THR A 140 -7.45 -17.25 -2.64
C THR A 140 -6.94 -16.97 -1.24
N ARG A 141 -7.81 -17.11 -0.22
CA ARG A 141 -7.36 -17.34 1.15
C ARG A 141 -7.22 -18.83 1.39
N PRO A 142 -6.15 -19.30 2.07
CA PRO A 142 -6.24 -20.58 2.74
C PRO A 142 -7.39 -20.47 3.76
N SER A 143 -8.34 -21.38 3.68
CA SER A 143 -9.28 -21.61 4.78
C SER A 143 -8.46 -21.81 6.04
N ALA A 144 -8.70 -21.00 7.08
CA ALA A 144 -8.14 -21.26 8.39
C ALA A 144 -8.61 -22.68 8.77
N SER A 145 -7.71 -23.63 8.67
CA SER A 145 -7.90 -24.95 9.26
C SER A 145 -7.99 -24.77 10.76
N GLN A 146 -9.07 -25.30 11.31
CA GLN A 146 -9.45 -25.38 12.71
C GLN A 146 -8.34 -25.89 13.61
#